data_cd4367bfa2bbf5f1f49018f0dc185003
#
_entry.id   cd4367bfa2bbf5f1f49018f0dc185003
#
_cell.length_a   1.000
_cell.length_b   1.000
_cell.length_c   1.000
_cell.angle_alpha   90.00
_cell.angle_beta   90.00
_cell.angle_gamma   90.00
#
_symmetry.space_group_name_H-M   'P 1'
#
loop_
_entity.id
_entity.type
_entity.pdbx_description
1 polymer ?
#
loop_
_entity_poly.entity_id
_entity_poly.type
_entity_poly.pdbx_seq_one_letter_code
_entity_poly.pdbx_strand_id
1 'polypeptide(L)'
;MSNIQNFSAHWLSETEIPLANKFYRSHKFRGKARRHDPCAVIKNAQQEIIACGCLRLLTEGKLLAGVAVAPDYQGQGLARLLLSKMAKAFDNQTFTFPYRHLVPFYQSLGFLEEDIGGQPSAILDRFHTYRRQGRDIVLMHYP
;
A
#
# COMPACT_ATOMS: atom_id res chain seq x y z
N MET A 1 5.59 -0.01 -25.65
CA MET A 1 4.94 1.13 -24.98
C MET A 1 3.86 0.60 -24.05
N SER A 2 3.91 1.01 -22.81
CA SER A 2 2.89 0.59 -21.86
C SER A 2 1.59 1.35 -22.13
N ASN A 3 0.49 0.65 -21.97
CA ASN A 3 -0.83 1.24 -22.11
C ASN A 3 -1.61 0.98 -20.82
N ILE A 4 -1.57 1.95 -19.94
CA ILE A 4 -2.22 1.85 -18.62
C ILE A 4 -3.73 1.61 -18.75
N GLN A 5 -4.34 1.99 -19.87
CA GLN A 5 -5.76 1.77 -20.11
C GLN A 5 -6.12 0.29 -20.17
N ASN A 6 -5.14 -0.58 -20.44
CA ASN A 6 -5.34 -2.03 -20.48
C ASN A 6 -5.30 -2.69 -19.10
N PHE A 7 -4.98 -1.91 -18.07
CA PHE A 7 -4.90 -2.42 -16.71
C PHE A 7 -6.05 -1.89 -15.87
N SER A 8 -6.49 -2.69 -14.93
CA SER A 8 -7.45 -2.27 -13.93
C SER A 8 -7.09 -2.87 -12.59
N ALA A 9 -7.38 -2.12 -11.53
CA ALA A 9 -7.17 -2.58 -10.17
C ALA A 9 -8.46 -3.18 -9.62
N HIS A 10 -8.34 -4.23 -8.83
CA HIS A 10 -9.51 -4.83 -8.17
C HIS A 10 -9.09 -5.40 -6.81
N TRP A 11 -10.09 -5.54 -5.95
CA TRP A 11 -9.89 -6.12 -4.63
C TRP A 11 -9.83 -7.64 -4.72
N LEU A 12 -8.92 -8.24 -3.94
CA LEU A 12 -8.91 -9.68 -3.78
C LEU A 12 -9.99 -10.12 -2.79
N SER A 13 -10.55 -11.31 -2.99
CA SER A 13 -11.37 -11.95 -1.96
C SER A 13 -10.46 -12.51 -0.87
N GLU A 14 -11.04 -12.86 0.30
CA GLU A 14 -10.26 -13.44 1.40
C GLU A 14 -9.51 -14.70 0.97
N THR A 15 -10.13 -15.53 0.15
CA THR A 15 -9.52 -16.78 -0.30
C THR A 15 -8.35 -16.55 -1.25
N GLU A 16 -8.24 -15.35 -1.84
CA GLU A 16 -7.18 -15.00 -2.76
C GLU A 16 -5.99 -14.30 -2.08
N ILE A 17 -6.10 -13.95 -0.80
CA ILE A 17 -5.02 -13.27 -0.09
C ILE A 17 -3.67 -13.99 -0.18
N PRO A 18 -3.61 -15.35 -0.16
CA PRO A 18 -2.33 -16.04 -0.36
C PRO A 18 -1.62 -15.69 -1.67
N LEU A 19 -2.36 -15.28 -2.70
CA LEU A 19 -1.77 -14.84 -3.97
C LEU A 19 -0.98 -13.53 -3.79
N ALA A 20 -1.46 -12.62 -2.96
CA ALA A 20 -0.72 -11.40 -2.62
C ALA A 20 0.62 -11.75 -1.96
N ASN A 21 0.61 -12.67 -0.99
CA ASN A 21 1.81 -13.08 -0.31
C ASN A 21 2.80 -13.78 -1.25
N LYS A 22 2.29 -14.56 -2.20
CA LYS A 22 3.12 -15.18 -3.24
C LYS A 22 3.80 -14.11 -4.08
N PHE A 23 3.08 -13.06 -4.47
CA PHE A 23 3.64 -11.94 -5.22
C PHE A 23 4.77 -11.28 -4.44
N TYR A 24 4.54 -10.96 -3.17
CA TYR A 24 5.57 -10.34 -2.34
C TYR A 24 6.83 -11.20 -2.25
N ARG A 25 6.67 -12.48 -1.99
CA ARG A 25 7.81 -13.40 -1.88
C ARG A 25 8.57 -13.54 -3.20
N SER A 26 7.83 -13.64 -4.31
CA SER A 26 8.44 -13.84 -5.62
C SER A 26 9.36 -12.68 -6.02
N HIS A 27 9.02 -11.48 -5.59
CA HIS A 27 9.78 -10.27 -5.93
C HIS A 27 10.62 -9.76 -4.75
N LYS A 28 10.68 -10.51 -3.65
CA LYS A 28 11.45 -10.15 -2.46
C LYS A 28 11.03 -8.81 -1.86
N PHE A 29 9.76 -8.50 -1.94
CA PHE A 29 9.18 -7.36 -1.24
C PHE A 29 8.90 -7.72 0.22
N ARG A 30 8.92 -6.72 1.10
CA ARG A 30 8.65 -6.92 2.53
C ARG A 30 7.18 -7.09 2.86
N GLY A 31 6.29 -6.78 1.93
CA GLY A 31 4.85 -6.81 2.17
C GLY A 31 4.38 -8.18 2.65
N LYS A 32 3.37 -8.15 3.52
CA LYS A 32 2.70 -9.35 3.99
C LYS A 32 1.24 -9.02 4.24
N ALA A 33 0.35 -9.82 3.68
CA ALA A 33 -1.09 -9.65 3.85
C ALA A 33 -1.60 -10.69 4.83
N ARG A 34 -2.45 -10.24 5.77
CA ARG A 34 -3.19 -11.14 6.66
C ARG A 34 -4.55 -11.41 6.02
N ARG A 35 -5.15 -12.54 6.40
CA ARG A 35 -6.38 -13.04 5.77
C ARG A 35 -7.50 -12.00 5.68
N HIS A 36 -7.67 -11.18 6.70
CA HIS A 36 -8.78 -10.22 6.76
C HIS A 36 -8.41 -8.80 6.33
N ASP A 37 -7.17 -8.59 5.91
CA ASP A 37 -6.75 -7.28 5.42
C ASP A 37 -7.17 -7.13 3.96
N PRO A 38 -7.96 -6.12 3.60
CA PRO A 38 -8.29 -5.89 2.19
C PRO A 38 -7.02 -5.62 1.39
N CYS A 39 -6.87 -6.33 0.28
CA CYS A 39 -5.75 -6.12 -0.64
C CYS A 39 -6.29 -5.89 -2.03
N ALA A 40 -5.71 -4.92 -2.74
CA ALA A 40 -6.01 -4.67 -4.13
C ALA A 40 -4.82 -5.04 -4.99
N VAL A 41 -5.08 -5.48 -6.20
CA VAL A 41 -4.05 -5.91 -7.14
C VAL A 41 -4.34 -5.42 -8.54
N ILE A 42 -3.29 -5.40 -9.36
CA ILE A 42 -3.39 -5.28 -10.81
C ILE A 42 -2.79 -6.54 -11.39
N LYS A 43 -3.44 -7.12 -12.39
CA LYS A 43 -2.97 -8.32 -13.09
C LYS A 43 -2.64 -7.99 -14.54
N ASN A 44 -1.66 -8.71 -15.09
CA ASN A 44 -1.36 -8.60 -16.53
C ASN A 44 -2.28 -9.52 -17.34
N ALA A 45 -2.06 -9.58 -18.66
CA ALA A 45 -2.88 -10.38 -19.55
C ALA A 45 -2.82 -11.88 -19.25
N GLN A 46 -1.76 -12.35 -18.60
CA GLN A 46 -1.58 -13.74 -18.18
C GLN A 46 -2.15 -14.01 -16.79
N GLN A 47 -2.88 -13.05 -16.22
CA GLN A 47 -3.50 -13.15 -14.89
C GLN A 47 -2.48 -13.22 -13.75
N GLU A 48 -1.27 -12.76 -14.01
CA GLU A 48 -0.25 -12.66 -12.97
C GLU A 48 -0.40 -11.32 -12.23
N ILE A 49 -0.27 -11.32 -10.91
CA ILE A 49 -0.27 -10.10 -10.13
C ILE A 49 1.02 -9.34 -10.40
N ILE A 50 0.90 -8.08 -10.82
CA ILE A 50 2.03 -7.21 -11.13
C ILE A 50 2.10 -5.98 -10.22
N ALA A 51 1.06 -5.75 -9.44
CA ALA A 51 1.05 -4.70 -8.42
C ALA A 51 0.12 -5.11 -7.30
N CYS A 52 0.43 -4.71 -6.09
CA CYS A 52 -0.36 -5.06 -4.92
C CYS A 52 -0.24 -3.97 -3.85
N GLY A 53 -1.30 -3.78 -3.07
CA GLY A 53 -1.29 -2.94 -1.89
C GLY A 53 -2.27 -3.49 -0.88
N CYS A 54 -1.99 -3.31 0.39
CA CYS A 54 -2.83 -3.83 1.47
C CYS A 54 -3.28 -2.70 2.38
N LEU A 55 -4.50 -2.81 2.88
CA LEU A 55 -5.02 -1.93 3.89
C LEU A 55 -5.10 -2.75 5.19
N ARG A 56 -4.09 -2.62 6.02
CA ARG A 56 -4.00 -3.40 7.25
C ARG A 56 -4.96 -2.84 8.28
N LEU A 57 -5.89 -3.66 8.72
CA LEU A 57 -6.86 -3.27 9.73
C LEU A 57 -6.23 -3.46 11.12
N LEU A 58 -6.18 -2.38 11.90
CA LEU A 58 -5.61 -2.39 13.24
C LEU A 58 -6.74 -2.17 14.25
N THR A 59 -6.44 -2.34 15.54
CA THR A 59 -7.42 -2.11 16.60
C THR A 59 -8.00 -0.70 16.49
N GLU A 60 -7.14 0.27 16.22
CA GLU A 60 -7.55 1.64 15.93
C GLU A 60 -6.80 2.07 14.68
N GLY A 61 -7.55 2.45 13.65
CA GLY A 61 -6.99 2.93 12.40
C GLY A 61 -6.68 1.83 11.40
N LYS A 62 -6.32 2.27 10.22
CA LYS A 62 -5.94 1.41 9.09
C LYS A 62 -4.60 1.88 8.57
N LEU A 63 -3.76 0.93 8.18
CA LEU A 63 -2.45 1.25 7.64
C LEU A 63 -2.36 0.79 6.20
N LEU A 64 -2.26 1.73 5.26
CA LEU A 64 -1.95 1.42 3.87
C LEU A 64 -0.49 0.99 3.81
N ALA A 65 -0.24 -0.24 3.40
CA ALA A 65 1.09 -0.84 3.44
C ALA A 65 1.30 -1.81 2.28
N GLY A 66 2.55 -2.17 2.05
CA GLY A 66 2.89 -3.18 1.06
C GLY A 66 2.58 -2.76 -0.37
N VAL A 67 2.58 -1.46 -0.66
CA VAL A 67 2.37 -0.97 -2.04
C VAL A 67 3.61 -1.29 -2.86
N ALA A 68 3.46 -2.15 -3.86
CA ALA A 68 4.58 -2.62 -4.66
C ALA A 68 4.15 -2.89 -6.09
N VAL A 69 5.06 -2.60 -7.02
CA VAL A 69 4.89 -2.88 -8.45
C VAL A 69 6.05 -3.76 -8.89
N ALA A 70 5.76 -4.83 -9.63
CA ALA A 70 6.80 -5.72 -10.13
C ALA A 70 7.82 -4.94 -10.97
N PRO A 71 9.13 -5.28 -10.87
CA PRO A 71 10.17 -4.48 -11.52
C PRO A 71 9.95 -4.20 -13.00
N ASP A 72 9.46 -5.19 -13.76
CA ASP A 72 9.25 -5.02 -15.20
C ASP A 72 8.09 -4.06 -15.53
N TYR A 73 7.30 -3.69 -14.55
CA TYR A 73 6.11 -2.86 -14.74
C TYR A 73 6.22 -1.50 -14.05
N GLN A 74 7.35 -1.20 -13.44
CA GLN A 74 7.55 0.09 -12.77
C GLN A 74 7.67 1.23 -13.79
N GLY A 75 7.34 2.45 -13.35
CA GLY A 75 7.44 3.64 -14.19
C GLY A 75 6.28 3.84 -15.16
N GLN A 76 5.19 3.09 -15.00
CA GLN A 76 4.04 3.14 -15.91
C GLN A 76 2.77 3.71 -15.27
N GLY A 77 2.87 4.20 -14.04
CA GLY A 77 1.70 4.76 -13.34
C GLY A 77 0.81 3.73 -12.66
N LEU A 78 1.26 2.49 -12.52
CA LEU A 78 0.44 1.42 -11.94
C LEU A 78 0.18 1.62 -10.45
N ALA A 79 1.14 2.17 -9.70
CA ALA A 79 0.91 2.47 -8.28
C ALA A 79 -0.22 3.49 -8.12
N ARG A 80 -0.26 4.52 -8.96
CA ARG A 80 -1.34 5.51 -8.93
C ARG A 80 -2.69 4.87 -9.27
N LEU A 81 -2.72 4.02 -10.28
CA LEU A 81 -3.94 3.30 -10.67
C LEU A 81 -4.44 2.43 -9.51
N LEU A 82 -3.53 1.69 -8.88
CA LEU A 82 -3.84 0.84 -7.75
C LEU A 82 -4.41 1.66 -6.58
N LEU A 83 -3.72 2.72 -6.20
CA LEU A 83 -4.10 3.52 -5.04
C LEU A 83 -5.36 4.34 -5.29
N SER A 84 -5.63 4.72 -6.55
CA SER A 84 -6.90 5.35 -6.91
C SER A 84 -8.08 4.43 -6.66
N LYS A 85 -7.92 3.13 -6.90
CA LYS A 85 -8.93 2.14 -6.57
C LYS A 85 -9.09 2.00 -5.05
N MET A 86 -7.97 1.91 -4.34
CA MET A 86 -7.97 1.71 -2.89
C MET A 86 -8.49 2.94 -2.14
N ALA A 87 -8.35 4.13 -2.73
CA ALA A 87 -8.76 5.38 -2.09
C ALA A 87 -10.24 5.41 -1.73
N LYS A 88 -11.06 4.63 -2.42
CA LYS A 88 -12.49 4.52 -2.09
C LYS A 88 -12.73 3.90 -0.72
N ALA A 89 -11.74 3.21 -0.16
CA ALA A 89 -11.80 2.62 1.18
C ALA A 89 -11.05 3.47 2.21
N PHE A 90 -10.44 4.58 1.81
CA PHE A 90 -9.75 5.46 2.76
C PHE A 90 -10.74 6.36 3.51
N ASP A 91 -10.44 6.63 4.76
CA ASP A 91 -11.17 7.58 5.59
C ASP A 91 -10.19 8.27 6.52
N ASN A 92 -10.71 9.06 7.46
CA ASN A 92 -9.87 9.81 8.41
C ASN A 92 -9.15 8.92 9.43
N GLN A 93 -9.31 7.61 9.35
CA GLN A 93 -8.59 6.64 10.16
C GLN A 93 -7.47 5.95 9.38
N THR A 94 -7.19 6.41 8.15
CA THR A 94 -6.20 5.78 7.27
C THR A 94 -4.86 6.50 7.36
N PHE A 95 -3.81 5.72 7.61
CA PHE A 95 -2.42 6.20 7.72
C PHE A 95 -1.54 5.44 6.73
N THR A 96 -0.38 6.00 6.41
CA THR A 96 0.63 5.31 5.62
C THR A 96 2.02 5.82 6.01
N PHE A 97 3.04 4.98 5.81
CA PHE A 97 4.42 5.30 6.20
C PHE A 97 5.33 5.27 4.98
N PRO A 98 5.20 6.20 4.02
CA PRO A 98 6.04 6.17 2.85
C PRO A 98 7.48 6.51 3.18
N TYR A 99 8.41 5.98 2.36
CA TYR A 99 9.77 6.48 2.38
C TYR A 99 9.76 7.96 2.00
N ARG A 100 10.68 8.72 2.57
CA ARG A 100 10.69 10.18 2.46
C ARG A 100 10.61 10.68 1.02
N HIS A 101 11.32 10.02 0.10
CA HIS A 101 11.32 10.45 -1.31
C HIS A 101 9.97 10.24 -2.01
N LEU A 102 9.05 9.48 -1.40
CA LEU A 102 7.71 9.23 -1.97
C LEU A 102 6.63 10.14 -1.41
N VAL A 103 6.98 11.03 -0.47
CA VAL A 103 6.01 11.94 0.14
C VAL A 103 5.22 12.74 -0.91
N PRO A 104 5.88 13.35 -1.94
CA PRO A 104 5.11 14.09 -2.94
C PRO A 104 4.08 13.24 -3.68
N PHE A 105 4.41 11.97 -3.94
CA PHE A 105 3.47 11.04 -4.58
C PHE A 105 2.23 10.82 -3.71
N TYR A 106 2.43 10.53 -2.43
CA TYR A 106 1.30 10.32 -1.50
C TYR A 106 0.52 11.59 -1.25
N GLN A 107 1.18 12.75 -1.24
CA GLN A 107 0.48 14.05 -1.15
C GLN A 107 -0.45 14.22 -2.35
N SER A 108 -0.02 13.84 -3.54
CA SER A 108 -0.84 13.95 -4.75
C SER A 108 -2.09 13.06 -4.68
N LEU A 109 -2.10 12.08 -3.80
CA LEU A 109 -3.24 11.17 -3.59
C LEU A 109 -4.14 11.63 -2.44
N GLY A 110 -3.80 12.72 -1.77
CA GLY A 110 -4.61 13.29 -0.70
C GLY A 110 -4.08 13.08 0.71
N PHE A 111 -2.97 12.37 0.87
CA PHE A 111 -2.37 12.21 2.20
C PHE A 111 -1.62 13.46 2.63
N LEU A 112 -1.63 13.73 3.93
CA LEU A 112 -0.91 14.85 4.54
C LEU A 112 0.13 14.32 5.51
N GLU A 113 1.31 14.95 5.51
CA GLU A 113 2.34 14.64 6.49
C GLU A 113 1.89 15.15 7.86
N GLU A 114 2.10 14.35 8.90
CA GLU A 114 1.66 14.64 10.25
C GLU A 114 2.84 14.68 11.22
N ASP A 115 2.75 15.54 12.21
CA ASP A 115 3.68 15.53 13.34
C ASP A 115 3.40 14.28 14.19
N ILE A 116 4.48 13.72 14.74
CA ILE A 116 4.38 12.52 15.56
C ILE A 116 3.77 12.87 16.91
N GLY A 117 2.70 12.19 17.27
CA GLY A 117 2.01 12.35 18.54
C GLY A 117 0.50 12.52 18.31
N GLY A 118 -0.30 11.94 19.18
CA GLY A 118 -1.75 12.03 19.08
C GLY A 118 -2.40 11.00 18.15
N GLN A 119 -1.63 10.28 17.34
CA GLN A 119 -2.16 9.19 16.52
C GLN A 119 -2.47 7.97 17.39
N PRO A 120 -3.30 7.03 16.90
CA PRO A 120 -3.57 5.80 17.62
C PRO A 120 -2.30 5.03 17.99
N SER A 121 -2.28 4.40 19.16
CA SER A 121 -1.10 3.66 19.65
C SER A 121 -0.65 2.59 18.66
N ALA A 122 -1.60 1.89 18.04
CA ALA A 122 -1.26 0.82 17.09
C ALA A 122 -0.50 1.38 15.89
N ILE A 123 -0.81 2.61 15.47
CA ILE A 123 -0.10 3.29 14.38
C ILE A 123 1.28 3.73 14.85
N LEU A 124 1.35 4.40 15.99
CA LEU A 124 2.63 4.93 16.52
C LEU A 124 3.63 3.82 16.83
N ASP A 125 3.17 2.71 17.42
CA ASP A 125 4.04 1.59 17.77
C ASP A 125 4.71 1.01 16.51
N ARG A 126 3.94 0.83 15.44
CA ARG A 126 4.48 0.33 14.18
C ARG A 126 5.43 1.32 13.54
N PHE A 127 5.08 2.61 13.56
CA PHE A 127 5.91 3.65 12.98
C PHE A 127 7.28 3.68 13.67
N HIS A 128 7.29 3.69 14.99
CA HIS A 128 8.54 3.69 15.76
C HIS A 128 9.35 2.42 15.56
N THR A 129 8.69 1.26 15.50
CA THR A 129 9.36 -0.02 15.25
C THR A 129 10.07 0.00 13.89
N TYR A 130 9.39 0.45 12.85
CA TYR A 130 9.98 0.50 11.50
C TYR A 130 11.14 1.49 11.44
N ARG A 131 11.03 2.63 12.10
CA ARG A 131 12.14 3.59 12.16
C ARG A 131 13.34 3.02 12.89
N ARG A 132 13.13 2.30 13.97
CA ARG A 132 14.22 1.61 14.70
C ARG A 132 14.90 0.55 13.83
N GLN A 133 14.20 0.01 12.85
CA GLN A 133 14.75 -0.93 11.87
C GLN A 133 15.55 -0.24 10.77
N GLY A 134 15.70 1.08 10.84
CA GLY A 134 16.49 1.84 9.88
C GLY A 134 15.73 2.37 8.67
N ARG A 135 14.40 2.28 8.67
CA ARG A 135 13.61 2.79 7.54
C ARG A 135 13.45 4.31 7.65
N ASP A 136 13.78 5.01 6.58
CA ASP A 136 13.61 6.47 6.49
C ASP A 136 12.20 6.81 6.01
N ILE A 137 11.24 6.64 6.90
CA ILE A 137 9.82 6.79 6.61
C ILE A 137 9.24 8.03 7.28
N VAL A 138 8.11 8.48 6.73
CA VAL A 138 7.34 9.63 7.22
C VAL A 138 5.95 9.13 7.57
N LEU A 139 5.33 9.72 8.58
CA LEU A 139 3.95 9.39 8.94
C LEU A 139 3.00 10.30 8.19
N MET A 140 2.10 9.72 7.42
CA MET A 140 1.09 10.46 6.67
C MET A 140 -0.32 9.97 7.02
N HIS A 141 -1.27 10.86 6.88
CA HIS A 141 -2.66 10.65 7.29
C HIS A 141 -3.60 11.12 6.18
N TYR A 142 -4.63 10.35 5.93
CA TYR A 142 -5.69 10.71 4.99
C TYR A 142 -6.76 11.50 5.75
N PRO A 143 -7.00 12.78 5.43
CA PRO A 143 -7.91 13.63 6.21
C PRO A 143 -9.39 13.33 6.01
#